data_1140c872ba3d8fcc648a4b541ece837d
#
_entry.id   1140c872ba3d8fcc648a4b541ece837d
#
_cell.length_a   1.000
_cell.length_b   1.000
_cell.length_c   1.000
_cell.angle_alpha   90.00
_cell.angle_beta   90.00
_cell.angle_gamma   90.00
#
_symmetry.space_group_name_H-M   'P 1'
#
loop_
_entity.id
_entity.type
_entity.pdbx_description
1 polymer ?
#
loop_
_entity_poly.entity_id
_entity_poly.type
_entity_poly.pdbx_seq_one_letter_code
_entity_poly.pdbx_strand_id
1 'polypeptide(L)'
;GLQLVSNVENKIVPEVGHTTFRPPYTPVTIGAIVGREVGKHSKPTRKSPMHLWHEKNNAVFVDAGAWLRPRYYKKGNETLFDASKREATNVRKNVGVCDVTT
;
A
#
# COMPACT_ATOMS: atom_id res chain seq x y z
N GLY A 1 -2.29 -29.36 -20.07
CA GLY A 1 -2.03 -29.11 -18.65
C GLY A 1 -3.07 -29.77 -17.77
N LEU A 2 -4.28 -29.23 -17.66
CA LEU A 2 -5.32 -29.73 -16.72
C LEU A 2 -5.72 -31.18 -17.00
N GLN A 3 -5.81 -31.60 -18.27
CA GLN A 3 -6.12 -32.98 -18.62
C GLN A 3 -5.03 -33.95 -18.17
N LEU A 4 -3.76 -33.56 -18.23
CA LEU A 4 -2.66 -34.37 -17.75
C LEU A 4 -2.76 -34.57 -16.22
N VAL A 5 -3.00 -33.50 -15.48
CA VAL A 5 -3.17 -33.55 -14.02
C VAL A 5 -4.39 -34.38 -13.64
N SER A 6 -5.53 -34.20 -14.36
CA SER A 6 -6.75 -34.99 -14.20
C SER A 6 -6.45 -36.50 -14.33
N ASN A 7 -5.69 -36.86 -15.34
CA ASN A 7 -5.34 -38.27 -15.57
C ASN A 7 -4.38 -38.82 -14.48
N VAL A 8 -3.41 -38.04 -14.04
CA VAL A 8 -2.45 -38.41 -12.98
C VAL A 8 -3.16 -38.54 -11.62
N GLU A 9 -4.03 -37.61 -11.29
CA GLU A 9 -4.80 -37.58 -10.03
C GLU A 9 -6.02 -38.51 -10.03
N ASN A 10 -6.36 -39.09 -11.21
CA ASN A 10 -7.58 -39.89 -11.41
C ASN A 10 -8.86 -39.14 -10.96
N LYS A 11 -8.93 -37.86 -11.31
CA LYS A 11 -10.04 -36.96 -11.02
C LYS A 11 -10.58 -36.34 -12.30
N ILE A 12 -11.82 -35.91 -12.31
CA ILE A 12 -12.36 -35.15 -13.44
C ILE A 12 -11.76 -33.75 -13.47
N VAL A 13 -11.61 -33.13 -14.65
CA VAL A 13 -10.99 -31.81 -14.81
C VAL A 13 -11.56 -30.74 -13.87
N PRO A 14 -12.88 -30.62 -13.64
CA PRO A 14 -13.43 -29.65 -12.68
C PRO A 14 -12.95 -29.85 -11.24
N GLU A 15 -12.67 -31.09 -10.82
CA GLU A 15 -12.20 -31.38 -9.44
C GLU A 15 -10.72 -31.08 -9.24
N VAL A 16 -9.92 -31.13 -10.34
CA VAL A 16 -8.52 -30.71 -10.30
C VAL A 16 -8.41 -29.20 -10.02
N GLY A 17 -9.45 -28.47 -10.39
CA GLY A 17 -9.48 -27.02 -10.30
C GLY A 17 -8.91 -26.36 -11.56
N HIS A 18 -9.42 -25.24 -11.89
CA HIS A 18 -8.94 -24.38 -12.98
C HIS A 18 -9.17 -22.93 -12.67
N THR A 19 -8.43 -22.06 -13.34
CA THR A 19 -8.68 -20.62 -13.24
C THR A 19 -10.02 -20.28 -13.88
N THR A 20 -10.78 -19.46 -13.20
CA THR A 20 -12.05 -18.92 -13.71
C THR A 20 -11.96 -17.40 -13.82
N PHE A 21 -12.69 -16.82 -14.75
CA PHE A 21 -12.84 -15.38 -14.79
C PHE A 21 -13.55 -14.89 -13.53
N ARG A 22 -13.01 -13.84 -12.95
CA ARG A 22 -13.67 -13.11 -11.86
C ARG A 22 -14.46 -11.93 -12.42
N PRO A 23 -15.60 -11.57 -11.81
CA PRO A 23 -16.32 -10.36 -12.21
C PRO A 23 -15.41 -9.11 -12.17
N PRO A 24 -15.62 -8.13 -13.05
CA PRO A 24 -16.63 -8.14 -14.14
C PRO A 24 -16.21 -9.03 -15.30
N TYR A 25 -17.16 -9.74 -15.91
CA TYR A 25 -16.91 -10.67 -17.04
C TYR A 25 -16.73 -9.97 -18.38
N THR A 26 -16.99 -8.68 -18.44
CA THR A 26 -16.75 -7.80 -19.60
C THR A 26 -15.78 -6.70 -19.21
N PRO A 27 -14.98 -6.18 -20.16
CA PRO A 27 -14.12 -5.02 -19.88
C PRO A 27 -14.94 -3.84 -19.35
N VAL A 28 -14.52 -3.30 -18.20
CA VAL A 28 -15.16 -2.16 -17.56
C VAL A 28 -14.10 -1.10 -17.31
N THR A 29 -14.40 0.15 -17.60
CA THR A 29 -13.48 1.25 -17.30
C THR A 29 -13.37 1.47 -15.80
N ILE A 30 -12.21 1.89 -15.34
CA ILE A 30 -12.00 2.24 -13.92
C ILE A 30 -12.99 3.33 -13.48
N GLY A 31 -13.28 4.31 -14.34
CA GLY A 31 -14.27 5.35 -14.07
C GLY A 31 -15.68 4.83 -13.83
N ALA A 32 -16.08 3.75 -14.51
CA ALA A 32 -17.38 3.12 -14.27
C ALA A 32 -17.44 2.40 -12.92
N ILE A 33 -16.31 1.84 -12.45
CA ILE A 33 -16.21 1.16 -11.14
C ILE A 33 -16.19 2.18 -9.99
N VAL A 34 -15.40 3.23 -10.11
CA VAL A 34 -15.11 4.19 -9.02
C VAL A 34 -16.02 5.41 -9.07
N GLY A 35 -16.60 5.70 -10.23
CA GLY A 35 -17.43 6.88 -10.46
C GLY A 35 -16.62 8.17 -10.60
N ARG A 36 -17.35 9.30 -10.66
CA ARG A 36 -16.76 10.63 -10.87
C ARG A 36 -16.00 11.17 -9.66
N GLU A 37 -16.30 10.65 -8.48
CA GLU A 37 -15.69 11.04 -7.21
C GLU A 37 -14.44 10.22 -6.85
N VAL A 38 -13.73 9.73 -7.86
CA VAL A 38 -12.55 8.87 -7.71
C VAL A 38 -11.51 9.43 -6.75
N GLY A 39 -11.30 10.75 -6.77
CA GLY A 39 -10.35 11.41 -5.86
C GLY A 39 -10.70 11.27 -4.39
N LYS A 40 -11.99 11.27 -4.04
CA LYS A 40 -12.46 11.04 -2.67
C LYS A 40 -12.40 9.55 -2.30
N HIS A 41 -12.83 8.68 -3.20
CA HIS A 41 -12.89 7.23 -2.97
C HIS A 41 -11.51 6.55 -2.93
N SER A 42 -10.55 7.07 -3.69
CA SER A 42 -9.19 6.52 -3.72
C SER A 42 -8.23 7.16 -2.73
N LYS A 43 -8.73 8.11 -1.91
CA LYS A 43 -7.89 8.72 -0.88
C LYS A 43 -7.50 7.67 0.17
N PRO A 44 -6.22 7.60 0.55
CA PRO A 44 -5.77 6.59 1.51
C PRO A 44 -6.53 6.68 2.82
N THR A 45 -7.03 5.55 3.27
CA THR A 45 -7.73 5.42 4.55
C THR A 45 -6.96 4.54 5.53
N ARG A 46 -5.94 3.82 5.05
CA ARG A 46 -5.13 2.93 5.88
C ARG A 46 -4.06 3.72 6.64
N LYS A 47 -3.99 3.47 7.92
CA LYS A 47 -3.03 4.09 8.83
C LYS A 47 -2.26 3.00 9.56
N SER A 48 -0.96 3.19 9.79
CA SER A 48 -0.16 2.24 10.57
C SER A 48 -0.56 2.28 12.04
N PRO A 49 -0.26 1.25 12.84
CA PRO A 49 -0.47 1.29 14.28
C PRO A 49 0.23 2.47 14.98
N MET A 50 1.33 2.96 14.41
CA MET A 50 2.10 4.09 14.91
C MET A 50 1.55 5.46 14.47
N HIS A 51 0.46 5.52 13.72
CA HIS A 51 -0.02 6.77 13.09
C HIS A 51 -0.19 7.92 14.08
N LEU A 52 -0.82 7.67 15.22
CA LEU A 52 -1.03 8.70 16.25
C LEU A 52 0.28 9.22 16.84
N TRP A 53 1.29 8.37 16.94
CA TRP A 53 2.62 8.78 17.37
C TRP A 53 3.30 9.67 16.32
N HIS A 54 3.16 9.33 15.05
CA HIS A 54 3.67 10.15 13.95
C HIS A 54 3.02 11.53 13.92
N GLU A 55 1.69 11.61 14.09
CA GLU A 55 0.98 12.89 14.17
C GLU A 55 1.49 13.77 15.33
N LYS A 56 1.62 13.19 16.52
CA LYS A 56 2.16 13.91 17.71
C LYS A 56 3.58 14.43 17.52
N ASN A 57 4.37 13.79 16.68
CA ASN A 57 5.74 14.18 16.38
C ASN A 57 5.87 15.02 15.11
N ASN A 58 4.80 15.64 14.64
CA ASN A 58 4.78 16.54 13.48
C ASN A 58 5.23 15.87 12.17
N ALA A 59 4.85 14.62 11.97
CA ALA A 59 5.10 13.95 10.71
C ALA A 59 4.35 14.62 9.56
N VAL A 60 5.03 14.85 8.47
CA VAL A 60 4.44 15.21 7.19
C VAL A 60 4.18 13.92 6.44
N PHE A 61 2.92 13.69 6.07
CA PHE A 61 2.49 12.45 5.45
C PHE A 61 2.51 12.51 3.93
N VAL A 62 2.61 11.33 3.33
CA VAL A 62 2.50 11.10 1.89
C VAL A 62 1.63 9.88 1.63
N ASP A 63 0.90 9.93 0.53
CA ASP A 63 0.09 8.82 0.06
C ASP A 63 0.99 7.76 -0.58
N ALA A 64 0.94 6.55 -0.07
CA ALA A 64 1.63 5.38 -0.60
C ALA A 64 0.60 4.28 -0.87
N GLY A 65 0.03 4.26 -2.08
CA GLY A 65 -1.12 3.42 -2.40
C GLY A 65 -2.31 3.76 -1.50
N ALA A 66 -2.85 2.78 -0.80
CA ALA A 66 -3.94 2.97 0.16
C ALA A 66 -3.47 3.38 1.58
N TRP A 67 -2.18 3.57 1.78
CA TRP A 67 -1.59 3.89 3.06
C TRP A 67 -1.18 5.35 3.16
N LEU A 68 -1.43 5.96 4.32
CA LEU A 68 -0.89 7.26 4.68
C LEU A 68 0.41 7.03 5.47
N ARG A 69 1.54 7.38 4.85
CA ARG A 69 2.88 7.12 5.40
C ARG A 69 3.58 8.40 5.85
N PRO A 70 4.31 8.39 6.98
CA PRO A 70 5.17 9.51 7.35
C PRO A 70 6.33 9.63 6.34
N ARG A 71 6.53 10.83 5.83
CA ARG A 71 7.60 11.14 4.88
C ARG A 71 8.83 11.71 5.59
N TYR A 72 8.61 12.62 6.53
CA TYR A 72 9.63 13.22 7.39
C TYR A 72 8.96 13.89 8.58
N TYR A 73 9.74 14.23 9.60
CA TYR A 73 9.25 14.92 10.79
C TYR A 73 9.71 16.36 10.79
N LYS A 74 8.80 17.28 10.62
CA LYS A 74 9.09 18.70 10.48
C LYS A 74 9.48 19.33 11.83
N LYS A 75 10.56 20.11 11.84
CA LYS A 75 10.95 20.96 12.95
C LYS A 75 10.99 22.43 12.51
N GLY A 76 10.13 23.25 13.09
CA GLY A 76 10.03 24.66 12.70
C GLY A 76 9.70 24.85 11.22
N ASN A 77 10.43 25.70 10.53
CA ASN A 77 10.23 26.05 9.12
C ASN A 77 11.17 25.33 8.15
N GLU A 78 11.77 24.21 8.57
CA GLU A 78 12.69 23.46 7.70
C GLU A 78 12.00 22.88 6.46
N THR A 79 12.74 22.81 5.37
CA THR A 79 12.32 22.17 4.14
C THR A 79 12.42 20.65 4.24
N LEU A 80 11.83 19.93 3.26
CA LEU A 80 12.01 18.48 3.15
C LEU A 80 13.50 18.08 3.09
N PHE A 81 14.30 18.85 2.36
CA PHE A 81 15.73 18.56 2.21
C PHE A 81 16.49 18.73 3.53
N ASP A 82 16.21 19.80 4.27
CA ASP A 82 16.84 20.05 5.58
C ASP A 82 16.44 18.98 6.59
N ALA A 83 15.16 18.61 6.64
CA ALA A 83 14.68 17.53 7.50
C ALA A 83 15.34 16.20 7.16
N SER A 84 15.41 15.83 5.88
CA SER A 84 16.06 14.60 5.43
C SER A 84 17.54 14.55 5.79
N LYS A 85 18.26 15.65 5.60
CA LYS A 85 19.67 15.77 5.99
C LYS A 85 19.86 15.61 7.50
N ARG A 86 19.01 16.26 8.29
CA ARG A 86 19.04 16.15 9.77
C ARG A 86 18.74 14.73 10.22
N GLU A 87 17.70 14.09 9.68
CA GLU A 87 17.30 12.74 10.04
C GLU A 87 18.36 11.72 9.64
N ALA A 88 18.91 11.80 8.43
CA ALA A 88 19.99 10.94 7.98
C ALA A 88 21.26 11.11 8.84
N THR A 89 21.60 12.33 9.24
CA THR A 89 22.72 12.60 10.13
C THR A 89 22.46 12.00 11.52
N ASN A 90 21.22 12.11 12.01
CA ASN A 90 20.86 11.54 13.31
C ASN A 90 20.98 10.01 13.32
N VAL A 91 20.51 9.33 12.28
CA VAL A 91 20.60 7.86 12.15
C VAL A 91 22.08 7.40 12.13
N ARG A 92 22.98 8.20 11.54
CA ARG A 92 24.43 7.87 11.51
C ARG A 92 25.13 8.05 12.85
N LYS A 93 24.65 8.99 13.67
CA LYS A 93 25.25 9.30 14.98
C LYS A 93 24.58 8.57 16.14
N ASN A 94 23.32 8.20 15.97
CA ASN A 94 22.46 7.61 16.99
C ASN A 94 21.71 6.41 16.41
N VAL A 95 20.60 6.05 17.03
CA VAL A 95 19.69 4.97 16.59
C VAL A 95 18.52 5.55 15.82
N GLY A 96 18.16 4.91 14.71
CA GLY A 96 16.95 5.17 13.95
C GLY A 96 15.93 4.05 14.11
N VAL A 97 14.65 4.41 14.12
CA VAL A 97 13.53 3.47 14.09
C VAL A 97 12.75 3.71 12.81
N CYS A 98 12.39 2.63 12.12
CA CYS A 98 11.62 2.69 10.90
C CYS A 98 10.32 1.87 11.06
N ASP A 99 9.17 2.48 10.78
CA ASP A 99 7.89 1.78 10.69
C ASP A 99 7.78 1.13 9.32
N VAL A 100 7.91 -0.19 9.29
CA VAL A 100 7.81 -1.02 8.06
C VAL A 100 6.49 -1.76 7.96
N THR A 101 5.47 -1.33 8.67
CA THR A 101 4.12 -1.91 8.62
C THR A 101 3.58 -1.88 7.18
N THR A 102 3.06 -3.01 6.71
CA THR A 102 2.45 -3.19 5.38
C THR A 102 1.02 -3.69 5.49
#